data_3f1561bc3fed112c1cf701a6b02828d7
#
_entry.id   3f1561bc3fed112c1cf701a6b02828d7
#
_cell.length_a   1.000
_cell.length_b   1.000
_cell.length_c   1.000
_cell.angle_alpha   90.00
_cell.angle_beta   90.00
_cell.angle_gamma   90.00
#
_symmetry.space_group_name_H-M   'P 1'
#
loop_
_entity.id
_entity.type
_entity.pdbx_description
1 polymer ?
#
loop_
_entity_poly.entity_id
_entity_poly.type
_entity_poly.pdbx_seq_one_letter_code
_entity_poly.pdbx_strand_id
1 'polypeptide(L)'
;MSQKPRRLLVAGAACAAVLAIAGCGGSTQSKAGGGIGSSGAELVTSSALAYASIDSDLTSSRWQQLDDLLRKFPVRDQLLTKLKNALAEKDINYERDVRPALGDELDVAAVAGASSEEPSYVAFTKPDSILKAKELASKLAAGTPMATREVDGWLIVAEKEAMIDAVLKGSGSALADDAAFKDGFGSLPEDAVAKAYANGPQLSKLVDSLSGATTAAFDPTQPKLDWLAASLVPEDNGLKLDVDVKSPDASDFTGDPYSSKLISGVPADAIAFLSFHGNTAQNQLSRLRQNPMFSMALAQIERELGMSLDSVYALFEHEVAFYVRRGAGLPEFSLVLEAPDTEQALATLDRLGVRIAKLAHAQLGTEQQGGLEVKTLNFGPVTARWAGFDGRVLITTSPTGIDDYRSGGDKLVDDSTYKDALSTAGAPDKTLGLIYLNVGDAVELIKSYAGLSGEKLPPDVAENLKPLHSFVAYGDRHGDITKGTAFLEVK
;
A
#
# COMPACT_ATOMS: atom_id res chain seq x y z
N MET A 1 12.00 -29.59 -9.01
CA MET A 1 12.54 -28.61 -8.04
C MET A 1 12.65 -27.27 -8.73
N SER A 2 11.87 -26.32 -8.29
CA SER A 2 11.52 -25.07 -8.99
C SER A 2 12.63 -24.02 -8.97
N GLN A 3 13.06 -23.53 -10.15
CA GLN A 3 14.01 -22.42 -10.34
C GLN A 3 13.35 -21.01 -10.21
N LYS A 4 12.16 -20.92 -9.58
CA LYS A 4 11.35 -19.70 -9.53
C LYS A 4 11.88 -18.47 -8.76
N PRO A 5 12.79 -18.51 -7.77
CA PRO A 5 13.19 -17.28 -7.06
C PRO A 5 14.33 -16.49 -7.73
N ARG A 6 15.00 -17.00 -8.78
CA ARG A 6 16.18 -16.32 -9.36
C ARG A 6 15.86 -15.18 -10.33
N ARG A 7 14.70 -15.17 -10.96
CA ARG A 7 14.35 -14.19 -12.03
C ARG A 7 13.89 -12.83 -11.51
N LEU A 8 13.28 -12.77 -10.33
CA LEU A 8 12.98 -11.52 -9.62
C LEU A 8 14.24 -10.83 -9.05
N LEU A 9 15.35 -11.57 -8.93
CA LEU A 9 16.59 -11.07 -8.33
C LEU A 9 17.35 -10.08 -9.22
N VAL A 10 17.22 -10.09 -10.55
CA VAL A 10 18.00 -9.19 -11.41
C VAL A 10 17.38 -7.80 -11.51
N ALA A 11 16.05 -7.70 -11.70
CA ALA A 11 15.35 -6.41 -11.62
C ALA A 11 15.29 -5.91 -10.17
N GLY A 12 15.06 -6.82 -9.20
CA GLY A 12 15.08 -6.51 -7.77
C GLY A 12 16.48 -6.20 -7.24
N ALA A 13 17.55 -6.79 -7.79
CA ALA A 13 18.92 -6.50 -7.39
C ALA A 13 19.41 -5.13 -7.92
N ALA A 14 18.97 -4.69 -9.09
CA ALA A 14 19.22 -3.35 -9.56
C ALA A 14 18.50 -2.30 -8.71
N CYS A 15 17.20 -2.51 -8.40
CA CYS A 15 16.43 -1.65 -7.50
C CYS A 15 16.94 -1.71 -6.04
N ALA A 16 17.28 -2.90 -5.54
CA ALA A 16 17.80 -3.06 -4.18
C ALA A 16 19.24 -2.51 -4.03
N ALA A 17 20.07 -2.56 -5.08
CA ALA A 17 21.40 -1.97 -5.07
C ALA A 17 21.34 -0.42 -4.98
N VAL A 18 20.37 0.22 -5.63
CA VAL A 18 20.17 1.68 -5.55
C VAL A 18 19.63 2.08 -4.17
N LEU A 19 18.61 1.39 -3.65
CA LEU A 19 18.02 1.66 -2.33
C LEU A 19 19.01 1.41 -1.17
N ALA A 20 19.95 0.50 -1.35
CA ALA A 20 20.87 0.11 -0.29
C ALA A 20 22.17 0.96 -0.25
N ILE A 21 22.44 1.82 -1.26
CA ILE A 21 23.67 2.62 -1.36
C ILE A 21 23.50 4.04 -0.81
N ALA A 22 22.27 4.48 -0.51
CA ALA A 22 21.93 5.83 -0.03
C ALA A 22 22.73 6.35 1.19
N GLY A 23 23.57 5.54 1.80
CA GLY A 23 24.33 5.91 2.98
C GLY A 23 25.81 6.19 2.78
N CYS A 24 26.31 6.32 1.55
CA CYS A 24 27.73 6.59 1.31
C CYS A 24 28.07 8.04 0.91
N GLY A 25 27.15 9.01 1.09
CA GLY A 25 27.36 10.42 0.75
C GLY A 25 28.45 11.09 1.59
N GLY A 26 29.64 11.24 1.02
CA GLY A 26 30.61 12.24 1.45
C GLY A 26 30.13 13.63 1.00
N SER A 27 30.36 14.65 1.83
CA SER A 27 29.99 16.05 1.59
C SER A 27 30.55 16.59 0.27
N THR A 28 29.74 16.55 -0.77
CA THR A 28 29.98 17.30 -2.03
C THR A 28 28.77 18.19 -2.27
N GLN A 29 29.02 19.43 -2.72
CA GLN A 29 27.99 20.44 -2.99
C GLN A 29 26.88 19.83 -3.85
N SER A 30 25.63 19.91 -3.33
CA SER A 30 24.44 19.50 -4.03
C SER A 30 24.31 20.28 -5.35
N LYS A 31 24.36 19.58 -6.46
CA LYS A 31 23.76 20.06 -7.71
C LYS A 31 22.23 20.08 -7.49
N ALA A 32 21.58 21.16 -7.88
CA ALA A 32 20.14 21.15 -8.06
C ALA A 32 19.84 20.07 -9.12
N GLY A 33 19.50 18.86 -8.67
CA GLY A 33 19.20 17.74 -9.55
C GLY A 33 17.96 18.06 -10.35
N GLY A 34 18.02 17.90 -11.67
CA GLY A 34 16.84 17.83 -12.52
C GLY A 34 15.88 16.74 -11.94
N GLY A 35 14.56 16.97 -12.00
CA GLY A 35 13.59 15.98 -11.57
C GLY A 35 13.85 14.64 -12.29
N ILE A 36 13.38 13.51 -11.69
CA ILE A 36 13.36 12.21 -12.38
C ILE A 36 12.57 12.41 -13.66
N GLY A 37 13.27 12.31 -14.79
CA GLY A 37 12.69 12.50 -16.10
C GLY A 37 11.91 11.27 -16.57
N SER A 38 11.35 11.38 -17.75
CA SER A 38 10.80 10.27 -18.52
C SER A 38 11.65 10.03 -19.77
N SER A 39 12.95 10.37 -19.70
CA SER A 39 13.81 10.37 -20.88
C SER A 39 14.06 8.96 -21.41
N GLY A 40 14.14 7.94 -20.54
CA GLY A 40 14.18 6.55 -20.94
C GLY A 40 12.90 6.06 -21.62
N ALA A 41 11.75 6.65 -21.27
CA ALA A 41 10.46 6.31 -21.91
C ALA A 41 10.38 6.70 -23.40
N GLU A 42 11.27 7.58 -23.88
CA GLU A 42 11.41 7.90 -25.31
C GLU A 42 11.90 6.70 -26.14
N LEU A 43 12.61 5.77 -25.52
CA LEU A 43 13.11 4.56 -26.15
C LEU A 43 12.12 3.39 -26.06
N VAL A 44 11.25 3.41 -25.07
CA VAL A 44 10.33 2.32 -24.74
C VAL A 44 9.08 2.37 -25.63
N THR A 45 8.61 1.21 -26.06
CA THR A 45 7.35 1.10 -26.84
C THR A 45 6.14 1.53 -26.03
N SER A 46 5.18 2.22 -26.66
CA SER A 46 3.87 2.57 -26.05
C SER A 46 3.02 1.37 -25.60
N SER A 47 3.36 0.16 -26.06
CA SER A 47 2.73 -1.08 -25.60
C SER A 47 3.34 -1.68 -24.33
N ALA A 48 4.24 -0.96 -23.65
CA ALA A 48 4.79 -1.40 -22.38
C ALA A 48 3.69 -1.64 -21.33
N LEU A 49 3.85 -2.69 -20.53
CA LEU A 49 2.96 -3.03 -19.41
C LEU A 49 3.16 -2.08 -18.24
N ALA A 50 4.42 -1.75 -17.97
CA ALA A 50 4.81 -0.89 -16.88
C ALA A 50 6.15 -0.20 -17.18
N TYR A 51 6.36 0.92 -16.50
CA TYR A 51 7.59 1.67 -16.50
C TYR A 51 7.85 2.24 -15.11
N ALA A 52 9.10 2.22 -14.67
CA ALA A 52 9.51 2.84 -13.42
C ALA A 52 10.82 3.58 -13.63
N SER A 53 10.98 4.70 -12.95
CA SER A 53 12.19 5.49 -12.92
C SER A 53 12.61 5.78 -11.49
N ILE A 54 13.91 5.66 -11.21
CA ILE A 54 14.50 5.86 -9.88
C ILE A 54 15.66 6.84 -10.05
N ASP A 55 15.71 7.84 -9.17
CA ASP A 55 16.87 8.72 -9.02
C ASP A 55 18.10 7.88 -8.64
N SER A 56 19.09 7.82 -9.49
CA SER A 56 20.34 7.10 -9.22
C SER A 56 21.50 8.03 -8.81
N ASP A 57 21.29 9.34 -8.81
CA ASP A 57 22.23 10.30 -8.22
C ASP A 57 22.06 10.39 -6.70
N LEU A 58 22.79 9.55 -5.97
CA LEU A 58 22.77 9.54 -4.51
C LEU A 58 23.27 10.85 -3.86
N THR A 59 23.73 11.81 -4.65
CA THR A 59 24.11 13.16 -4.18
C THR A 59 22.99 14.17 -4.33
N SER A 60 21.85 13.78 -4.93
CA SER A 60 20.68 14.63 -5.08
C SER A 60 20.09 15.02 -3.72
N SER A 61 19.36 16.14 -3.69
CA SER A 61 18.67 16.60 -2.48
C SER A 61 17.65 15.57 -1.96
N ARG A 62 17.00 14.84 -2.86
CA ARG A 62 16.02 13.77 -2.53
C ARG A 62 16.67 12.62 -1.74
N TRP A 63 17.85 12.17 -2.21
CA TRP A 63 18.59 11.13 -1.50
C TRP A 63 19.20 11.63 -0.20
N GLN A 64 19.62 12.89 -0.12
CA GLN A 64 20.07 13.47 1.14
C GLN A 64 18.94 13.52 2.17
N GLN A 65 17.75 13.92 1.76
CA GLN A 65 16.56 13.94 2.61
C GLN A 65 16.17 12.53 3.08
N LEU A 66 16.21 11.54 2.18
CA LEU A 66 15.98 10.15 2.55
C LEU A 66 17.06 9.61 3.51
N ASP A 67 18.33 9.97 3.29
CA ASP A 67 19.42 9.57 4.19
C ASP A 67 19.27 10.21 5.59
N ASP A 68 18.85 11.47 5.68
CA ASP A 68 18.56 12.14 6.95
C ASP A 68 17.44 11.45 7.72
N LEU A 69 16.39 10.98 7.04
CA LEU A 69 15.37 10.14 7.66
C LEU A 69 15.96 8.80 8.13
N LEU A 70 16.72 8.13 7.28
CA LEU A 70 17.31 6.81 7.59
C LEU A 70 18.33 6.88 8.76
N ARG A 71 19.03 8.00 8.96
CA ARG A 71 19.95 8.20 10.09
C ARG A 71 19.26 8.10 11.44
N LYS A 72 17.96 8.32 11.52
CA LYS A 72 17.18 8.15 12.75
C LYS A 72 17.07 6.67 13.16
N PHE A 73 17.34 5.72 12.27
CA PHE A 73 17.21 4.28 12.49
C PHE A 73 18.57 3.62 12.75
N PRO A 74 18.79 3.01 13.92
CA PRO A 74 20.06 2.33 14.24
C PRO A 74 20.46 1.21 13.26
N VAL A 75 19.47 0.56 12.62
CA VAL A 75 19.73 -0.50 11.63
C VAL A 75 20.42 0.01 10.36
N ARG A 76 20.34 1.32 10.08
CA ARG A 76 20.94 1.93 8.89
C ARG A 76 22.41 1.57 8.71
N ASP A 77 23.23 1.77 9.75
CA ASP A 77 24.66 1.53 9.67
C ASP A 77 25.01 0.05 9.49
N GLN A 78 24.19 -0.83 10.05
CA GLN A 78 24.32 -2.28 9.84
C GLN A 78 23.99 -2.66 8.38
N LEU A 79 22.91 -2.10 7.82
CA LEU A 79 22.52 -2.31 6.42
C LEU A 79 23.59 -1.80 5.47
N LEU A 80 24.12 -0.58 5.71
CA LEU A 80 25.20 -0.01 4.93
C LEU A 80 26.48 -0.86 5.00
N THR A 81 26.82 -1.37 6.18
CA THR A 81 27.98 -2.25 6.35
C THR A 81 27.79 -3.55 5.58
N LYS A 82 26.62 -4.20 5.69
CA LYS A 82 26.31 -5.41 4.92
C LYS A 82 26.39 -5.18 3.43
N LEU A 83 25.87 -4.05 2.96
CA LEU A 83 25.93 -3.69 1.54
C LEU A 83 27.36 -3.46 1.07
N LYS A 84 28.16 -2.64 1.80
CA LYS A 84 29.57 -2.42 1.48
C LYS A 84 30.33 -3.73 1.39
N ASN A 85 30.09 -4.65 2.33
CA ASN A 85 30.73 -5.97 2.30
C ASN A 85 30.27 -6.79 1.09
N ALA A 86 28.96 -6.82 0.76
CA ALA A 86 28.45 -7.54 -0.40
C ALA A 86 28.98 -6.98 -1.74
N LEU A 87 29.17 -5.66 -1.83
CA LEU A 87 29.83 -5.04 -2.98
C LEU A 87 31.33 -5.38 -3.03
N ALA A 88 32.01 -5.33 -1.89
CA ALA A 88 33.44 -5.65 -1.80
C ALA A 88 33.73 -7.12 -2.16
N GLU A 89 32.85 -8.07 -1.80
CA GLU A 89 32.95 -9.48 -2.20
C GLU A 89 32.91 -9.67 -3.72
N LYS A 90 32.30 -8.72 -4.45
CA LYS A 90 32.26 -8.71 -5.93
C LYS A 90 33.32 -7.79 -6.55
N ASP A 91 34.24 -7.25 -5.76
CA ASP A 91 35.18 -6.19 -6.19
C ASP A 91 34.47 -5.00 -6.84
N ILE A 92 33.37 -4.54 -6.23
CA ILE A 92 32.62 -3.36 -6.66
C ILE A 92 32.83 -2.25 -5.63
N ASN A 93 33.30 -1.08 -6.10
CA ASN A 93 33.40 0.14 -5.32
C ASN A 93 32.39 1.16 -5.83
N TYR A 94 31.67 1.82 -4.92
CA TYR A 94 30.61 2.76 -5.30
C TYR A 94 31.13 3.90 -6.19
N GLU A 95 32.15 4.64 -5.74
CA GLU A 95 32.67 5.82 -6.47
C GLU A 95 33.37 5.46 -7.79
N ARG A 96 34.06 4.31 -7.81
CA ARG A 96 34.83 3.86 -8.98
C ARG A 96 33.95 3.16 -10.01
N ASP A 97 33.00 2.33 -9.56
CA ASP A 97 32.34 1.38 -10.43
C ASP A 97 30.82 1.65 -10.57
N VAL A 98 30.13 2.12 -9.51
CA VAL A 98 28.67 2.27 -9.52
C VAL A 98 28.24 3.64 -10.02
N ARG A 99 28.76 4.71 -9.40
CA ARG A 99 28.39 6.07 -9.74
C ARG A 99 28.54 6.40 -11.23
N PRO A 100 29.72 6.17 -11.88
CA PRO A 100 29.87 6.45 -13.30
C PRO A 100 29.10 5.48 -14.21
N ALA A 101 28.59 4.37 -13.65
CA ALA A 101 27.83 3.35 -14.38
C ALA A 101 26.32 3.61 -14.42
N LEU A 102 25.76 4.32 -13.44
CA LEU A 102 24.31 4.53 -13.34
C LEU A 102 23.85 5.88 -13.90
N GLY A 103 24.72 6.93 -13.91
CA GLY A 103 24.29 8.29 -14.24
C GLY A 103 23.27 8.82 -13.22
N ASP A 104 22.35 9.70 -13.67
CA ASP A 104 21.38 10.37 -12.81
C ASP A 104 20.03 9.61 -12.73
N GLU A 105 19.76 8.67 -13.63
CA GLU A 105 18.46 8.00 -13.79
C GLU A 105 18.66 6.51 -14.10
N LEU A 106 17.92 5.67 -13.39
CA LEU A 106 17.80 4.24 -13.66
C LEU A 106 16.33 3.89 -13.93
N ASP A 107 16.07 3.44 -15.14
CA ASP A 107 14.73 3.08 -15.58
C ASP A 107 14.57 1.58 -15.73
N VAL A 108 13.34 1.11 -15.52
CA VAL A 108 12.95 -0.27 -15.78
C VAL A 108 11.64 -0.28 -16.55
N ALA A 109 11.59 -1.00 -17.66
CA ALA A 109 10.36 -1.24 -18.40
C ALA A 109 9.99 -2.73 -18.41
N ALA A 110 8.69 -3.00 -18.39
CA ALA A 110 8.13 -4.33 -18.55
C ALA A 110 7.27 -4.38 -19.80
N VAL A 111 7.44 -5.44 -20.62
CA VAL A 111 6.59 -5.73 -21.78
C VAL A 111 6.06 -7.15 -21.72
N ALA A 112 5.01 -7.46 -22.46
CA ALA A 112 4.54 -8.84 -22.62
C ALA A 112 5.65 -9.69 -23.22
N GLY A 113 5.92 -10.85 -22.63
CA GLY A 113 6.93 -11.79 -23.13
C GLY A 113 6.49 -12.41 -24.45
N ALA A 114 7.47 -12.92 -25.23
CA ALA A 114 7.22 -13.60 -26.50
C ALA A 114 6.40 -14.89 -26.34
N SER A 115 6.49 -15.57 -25.17
CA SER A 115 5.57 -16.60 -24.73
C SER A 115 4.64 -15.97 -23.71
N SER A 116 3.34 -16.10 -23.86
CA SER A 116 2.27 -15.46 -23.06
C SER A 116 2.30 -15.70 -21.54
N GLU A 117 3.37 -16.25 -21.00
CA GLU A 117 3.42 -16.71 -19.61
C GLU A 117 4.15 -15.76 -18.62
N GLU A 118 5.12 -14.96 -19.06
CA GLU A 118 5.87 -14.07 -18.15
C GLU A 118 6.28 -12.76 -18.83
N PRO A 119 6.14 -11.59 -18.14
CA PRO A 119 6.67 -10.33 -18.64
C PRO A 119 8.18 -10.34 -18.84
N SER A 120 8.67 -9.61 -19.82
CA SER A 120 10.09 -9.32 -20.02
C SER A 120 10.45 -8.00 -19.36
N TYR A 121 11.52 -7.97 -18.57
CA TYR A 121 12.01 -6.77 -17.87
C TYR A 121 13.31 -6.31 -18.49
N VAL A 122 13.43 -5.01 -18.71
CA VAL A 122 14.63 -4.38 -19.29
C VAL A 122 14.98 -3.14 -18.46
N ALA A 123 16.24 -3.02 -18.10
CA ALA A 123 16.78 -1.86 -17.41
C ALA A 123 17.49 -0.91 -18.38
N PHE A 124 17.37 0.38 -18.11
CA PHE A 124 17.97 1.46 -18.89
C PHE A 124 18.73 2.39 -17.96
N THR A 125 19.89 2.85 -18.36
CA THR A 125 20.58 3.93 -17.68
C THR A 125 21.33 4.78 -18.69
N LYS A 126 21.49 6.06 -18.40
CA LYS A 126 22.32 6.99 -19.18
C LYS A 126 23.61 7.27 -18.41
N PRO A 127 24.61 6.38 -18.48
CA PRO A 127 25.77 6.41 -17.63
C PRO A 127 26.75 7.50 -18.06
N ASP A 128 27.55 8.00 -17.12
CA ASP A 128 28.72 8.83 -17.43
C ASP A 128 29.78 8.03 -18.24
N SER A 129 29.82 6.72 -18.02
CA SER A 129 30.73 5.78 -18.70
C SER A 129 30.03 4.47 -19.04
N ILE A 130 29.73 4.31 -20.33
CA ILE A 130 29.16 3.05 -20.88
C ILE A 130 30.04 1.84 -20.56
N LEU A 131 31.36 1.99 -20.59
CA LEU A 131 32.30 0.92 -20.25
C LEU A 131 32.10 0.48 -18.80
N LYS A 132 32.01 1.43 -17.87
CA LYS A 132 31.78 1.13 -16.46
C LYS A 132 30.38 0.50 -16.20
N ALA A 133 29.38 0.94 -16.92
CA ALA A 133 28.05 0.35 -16.84
C ALA A 133 28.02 -1.12 -17.31
N LYS A 134 28.74 -1.44 -18.42
CA LYS A 134 28.87 -2.83 -18.85
C LYS A 134 29.66 -3.69 -17.87
N GLU A 135 30.77 -3.16 -17.31
CA GLU A 135 31.56 -3.83 -16.28
C GLU A 135 30.71 -4.12 -15.05
N LEU A 136 29.95 -3.13 -14.58
CA LEU A 136 29.06 -3.27 -13.42
C LEU A 136 27.96 -4.31 -13.70
N ALA A 137 27.29 -4.24 -14.84
CA ALA A 137 26.28 -5.22 -15.24
C ALA A 137 26.85 -6.65 -15.25
N SER A 138 28.06 -6.83 -15.79
CA SER A 138 28.76 -8.12 -15.81
C SER A 138 29.09 -8.64 -14.39
N LYS A 139 29.59 -7.77 -13.51
CA LYS A 139 29.89 -8.13 -12.12
C LYS A 139 28.61 -8.50 -11.34
N LEU A 140 27.52 -7.74 -11.52
CA LEU A 140 26.24 -8.01 -10.86
C LEU A 140 25.60 -9.30 -11.34
N ALA A 141 25.74 -9.62 -12.62
CA ALA A 141 25.19 -10.84 -13.24
C ALA A 141 25.87 -12.13 -12.74
N ALA A 142 26.98 -12.03 -11.99
CA ALA A 142 27.65 -13.18 -11.36
C ALA A 142 27.92 -14.34 -12.32
N GLY A 143 28.36 -14.04 -13.56
CA GLY A 143 28.69 -15.04 -14.59
C GLY A 143 27.50 -15.46 -15.47
N THR A 144 26.29 -14.95 -15.24
CA THR A 144 25.19 -15.15 -16.18
C THR A 144 25.34 -14.13 -17.32
N PRO A 145 25.40 -14.54 -18.60
CA PRO A 145 25.46 -13.60 -19.70
C PRO A 145 24.23 -12.69 -19.73
N MET A 146 24.45 -11.38 -19.78
CA MET A 146 23.43 -10.37 -19.97
C MET A 146 23.55 -9.76 -21.36
N ALA A 147 22.43 -9.58 -22.04
CA ALA A 147 22.39 -8.80 -23.28
C ALA A 147 22.48 -7.31 -22.95
N THR A 148 23.29 -6.59 -23.75
CA THR A 148 23.44 -5.14 -23.59
C THR A 148 23.39 -4.47 -24.95
N ARG A 149 22.74 -3.31 -25.04
CA ARG A 149 22.67 -2.49 -26.28
C ARG A 149 22.82 -1.02 -25.91
N GLU A 150 23.55 -0.31 -26.77
CA GLU A 150 23.72 1.15 -26.69
C GLU A 150 22.77 1.81 -27.68
N VAL A 151 22.00 2.79 -27.23
CA VAL A 151 21.09 3.60 -28.05
C VAL A 151 21.08 5.02 -27.50
N ASP A 152 21.48 5.99 -28.30
CA ASP A 152 21.45 7.43 -27.99
C ASP A 152 22.08 7.80 -26.62
N GLY A 153 23.19 7.13 -26.28
CA GLY A 153 23.90 7.33 -25.01
C GLY A 153 23.33 6.55 -23.82
N TRP A 154 22.24 5.81 -24.02
CA TRP A 154 21.73 4.89 -23.05
C TRP A 154 22.35 3.51 -23.14
N LEU A 155 22.62 2.88 -22.01
CA LEU A 155 22.91 1.46 -21.93
C LEU A 155 21.65 0.73 -21.52
N ILE A 156 21.21 -0.21 -22.34
CA ILE A 156 20.06 -1.06 -22.15
C ILE A 156 20.54 -2.44 -21.76
N VAL A 157 20.00 -3.01 -20.70
CA VAL A 157 20.42 -4.29 -20.12
C VAL A 157 19.23 -5.21 -19.93
N ALA A 158 19.33 -6.45 -20.42
CA ALA A 158 18.30 -7.48 -20.21
C ALA A 158 18.94 -8.88 -20.14
N GLU A 159 18.15 -9.88 -19.75
CA GLU A 159 18.61 -11.29 -19.76
C GLU A 159 18.91 -11.79 -21.17
N LYS A 160 18.16 -11.31 -22.18
CA LYS A 160 18.27 -11.74 -23.59
C LYS A 160 18.06 -10.57 -24.55
N GLU A 161 18.74 -10.63 -25.71
CA GLU A 161 18.64 -9.63 -26.77
C GLU A 161 17.18 -9.44 -27.25
N ALA A 162 16.41 -10.55 -27.36
CA ALA A 162 15.00 -10.49 -27.76
C ALA A 162 14.11 -9.67 -26.80
N MET A 163 14.51 -9.56 -25.53
CA MET A 163 13.79 -8.69 -24.56
C MET A 163 14.06 -7.22 -24.86
N ILE A 164 15.31 -6.88 -25.23
CA ILE A 164 15.66 -5.53 -25.66
C ILE A 164 14.88 -5.15 -26.92
N ASP A 165 14.81 -6.07 -27.92
CA ASP A 165 14.03 -5.83 -29.13
C ASP A 165 12.54 -5.60 -28.83
N ALA A 166 11.98 -6.36 -27.89
CA ALA A 166 10.56 -6.25 -27.52
C ALA A 166 10.23 -4.92 -26.80
N VAL A 167 11.17 -4.37 -26.04
CA VAL A 167 10.95 -3.13 -25.26
C VAL A 167 11.17 -1.88 -26.10
N LEU A 168 12.13 -1.90 -27.03
CA LEU A 168 12.43 -0.74 -27.84
C LEU A 168 11.28 -0.42 -28.80
N LYS A 169 10.94 0.86 -28.94
CA LYS A 169 9.88 1.32 -29.82
C LYS A 169 10.11 0.98 -31.30
N GLY A 170 11.38 0.81 -31.72
CA GLY A 170 11.74 0.66 -33.13
C GLY A 170 11.19 1.80 -33.96
N SER A 171 10.35 1.48 -34.96
CA SER A 171 9.60 2.44 -35.78
C SER A 171 8.22 2.79 -35.21
N GLY A 172 7.84 2.24 -34.03
CA GLY A 172 6.57 2.49 -33.35
C GLY A 172 6.54 3.77 -32.53
N SER A 173 5.43 4.02 -31.85
CA SER A 173 5.27 5.13 -30.93
C SER A 173 6.04 4.89 -29.64
N ALA A 174 6.67 5.94 -29.10
CA ALA A 174 7.31 5.88 -27.79
C ALA A 174 6.28 5.91 -26.66
N LEU A 175 6.64 5.33 -25.52
CA LEU A 175 5.83 5.43 -24.29
C LEU A 175 5.72 6.89 -23.84
N ALA A 176 6.77 7.68 -23.97
CA ALA A 176 6.77 9.11 -23.68
C ALA A 176 5.77 9.91 -24.51
N ASP A 177 5.32 9.41 -25.68
CA ASP A 177 4.33 10.05 -26.52
C ASP A 177 2.90 9.61 -26.20
N ASP A 178 2.72 8.53 -25.45
CA ASP A 178 1.41 8.00 -25.07
C ASP A 178 0.66 8.96 -24.14
N ALA A 179 -0.61 9.21 -24.44
CA ALA A 179 -1.43 10.18 -23.70
C ALA A 179 -1.69 9.73 -22.26
N ALA A 180 -1.92 8.43 -22.04
CA ALA A 180 -2.17 7.87 -20.71
C ALA A 180 -0.90 7.91 -19.85
N PHE A 181 0.27 7.69 -20.45
CA PHE A 181 1.55 7.83 -19.77
C PHE A 181 1.81 9.29 -19.35
N LYS A 182 1.58 10.25 -20.25
CA LYS A 182 1.72 11.68 -19.93
C LYS A 182 0.77 12.11 -18.82
N ASP A 183 -0.47 11.64 -18.87
CA ASP A 183 -1.51 11.95 -17.88
C ASP A 183 -1.14 11.34 -16.50
N GLY A 184 -0.73 10.09 -16.43
CA GLY A 184 -0.39 9.39 -15.19
C GLY A 184 1.03 9.71 -14.69
N PHE A 185 2.06 9.34 -15.44
CA PHE A 185 3.44 9.50 -15.00
C PHE A 185 3.89 10.96 -14.95
N GLY A 186 3.42 11.78 -15.91
CA GLY A 186 3.75 13.20 -16.00
C GLY A 186 3.12 14.06 -14.90
N SER A 187 2.05 13.59 -14.23
CA SER A 187 1.41 14.28 -13.11
C SER A 187 2.12 14.04 -11.77
N LEU A 188 3.04 13.05 -11.70
CA LEU A 188 3.73 12.71 -10.46
C LEU A 188 4.74 13.79 -10.03
N PRO A 189 4.93 14.01 -8.71
CA PRO A 189 5.83 15.03 -8.18
C PRO A 189 7.26 14.93 -8.74
N GLU A 190 7.88 16.08 -9.05
CA GLU A 190 9.26 16.14 -9.57
C GLU A 190 10.30 15.76 -8.51
N ASP A 191 10.00 15.97 -7.24
CA ASP A 191 10.84 15.67 -6.08
C ASP A 191 10.76 14.21 -5.61
N ALA A 192 10.03 13.36 -6.32
CA ALA A 192 10.00 11.93 -6.04
C ALA A 192 11.38 11.28 -6.25
N VAL A 193 11.77 10.37 -5.35
CA VAL A 193 12.96 9.53 -5.47
C VAL A 193 12.71 8.31 -6.37
N ALA A 194 11.45 7.93 -6.51
CA ALA A 194 11.01 6.88 -7.43
C ALA A 194 9.62 7.20 -7.97
N LYS A 195 9.40 6.88 -9.24
CA LYS A 195 8.11 6.97 -9.95
C LYS A 195 7.83 5.67 -10.66
N ALA A 196 6.56 5.30 -10.76
CA ALA A 196 6.13 4.11 -11.48
C ALA A 196 4.84 4.38 -12.25
N TYR A 197 4.65 3.66 -13.35
CA TYR A 197 3.47 3.70 -14.20
C TYR A 197 3.10 2.29 -14.65
N ALA A 198 1.82 2.02 -14.72
CA ALA A 198 1.29 0.77 -15.26
C ALA A 198 0.16 1.07 -16.26
N ASN A 199 0.24 0.44 -17.42
CA ASN A 199 -0.71 0.59 -18.51
C ASN A 199 -1.87 -0.38 -18.32
N GLY A 200 -3.04 0.11 -17.94
CA GLY A 200 -4.20 -0.69 -17.61
C GLY A 200 -4.67 -1.61 -18.77
N PRO A 201 -4.90 -1.08 -20.00
CA PRO A 201 -5.26 -1.89 -21.15
C PRO A 201 -4.26 -3.00 -21.50
N GLN A 202 -2.96 -2.76 -21.34
CA GLN A 202 -1.95 -3.77 -21.61
C GLN A 202 -1.89 -4.84 -20.51
N LEU A 203 -2.06 -4.43 -19.24
CA LEU A 203 -2.16 -5.36 -18.12
C LEU A 203 -3.40 -6.26 -18.26
N SER A 204 -4.55 -5.70 -18.64
CA SER A 204 -5.77 -6.48 -18.88
C SER A 204 -5.56 -7.55 -19.97
N LYS A 205 -4.95 -7.17 -21.11
CA LYS A 205 -4.60 -8.13 -22.17
C LYS A 205 -3.68 -9.25 -21.69
N LEU A 206 -2.70 -8.92 -20.84
CA LEU A 206 -1.79 -9.93 -20.27
C LEU A 206 -2.56 -10.90 -19.39
N VAL A 207 -3.41 -10.40 -18.50
CA VAL A 207 -4.24 -11.21 -17.62
C VAL A 207 -5.17 -12.12 -18.42
N ASP A 208 -5.84 -11.60 -19.47
CA ASP A 208 -6.69 -12.38 -20.36
C ASP A 208 -5.91 -13.51 -21.03
N SER A 209 -4.68 -13.22 -21.49
CA SER A 209 -3.82 -14.22 -22.13
C SER A 209 -3.35 -15.32 -21.18
N LEU A 210 -3.08 -15.00 -19.92
CA LEU A 210 -2.65 -15.96 -18.88
C LEU A 210 -3.81 -16.83 -18.39
N SER A 211 -5.01 -16.27 -18.42
CA SER A 211 -6.19 -16.91 -17.86
C SER A 211 -6.74 -18.04 -18.73
N GLY A 212 -6.41 -18.07 -20.03
CA GLY A 212 -6.90 -19.06 -20.97
C GLY A 212 -8.45 -19.04 -21.11
N ALA A 213 -8.99 -19.82 -22.01
CA ALA A 213 -10.45 -19.90 -22.26
C ALA A 213 -11.27 -20.47 -21.09
N THR A 214 -10.62 -20.86 -19.98
CA THR A 214 -11.28 -21.42 -18.77
C THR A 214 -11.62 -20.37 -17.72
N THR A 215 -11.10 -19.17 -17.86
CA THR A 215 -11.43 -18.06 -16.96
C THR A 215 -12.24 -16.99 -17.69
N ALA A 216 -13.43 -17.34 -18.09
CA ALA A 216 -14.55 -16.38 -18.09
C ALA A 216 -14.76 -15.76 -16.68
N ALA A 217 -13.74 -15.79 -15.83
CA ALA A 217 -13.71 -15.33 -14.46
C ALA A 217 -13.19 -13.89 -14.34
N PHE A 218 -12.63 -13.31 -15.39
CA PHE A 218 -12.46 -11.86 -15.46
C PHE A 218 -13.78 -11.29 -15.99
N ASP A 219 -14.60 -10.99 -15.04
CA ASP A 219 -15.88 -10.37 -15.13
C ASP A 219 -15.75 -9.06 -15.95
N PRO A 220 -16.53 -8.89 -17.05
CA PRO A 220 -16.62 -7.60 -17.73
C PRO A 220 -17.13 -6.46 -16.84
N THR A 221 -17.49 -6.76 -15.60
CA THR A 221 -17.91 -5.83 -14.55
C THR A 221 -16.74 -5.35 -13.66
N GLN A 222 -15.49 -5.79 -13.89
CA GLN A 222 -14.34 -5.20 -13.19
C GLN A 222 -14.07 -3.77 -13.68
N PRO A 223 -13.60 -2.87 -12.77
CA PRO A 223 -13.28 -1.51 -13.16
C PRO A 223 -12.28 -1.52 -14.31
N LYS A 224 -12.59 -0.79 -15.36
CA LYS A 224 -11.63 -0.59 -16.46
C LYS A 224 -10.52 0.28 -15.93
N LEU A 225 -9.34 -0.28 -15.85
CA LEU A 225 -8.14 0.47 -15.49
C LEU A 225 -7.59 1.14 -16.75
N ASP A 226 -7.54 2.47 -16.78
CA ASP A 226 -6.83 3.19 -17.83
C ASP A 226 -5.33 3.21 -17.52
N TRP A 227 -4.97 3.64 -16.31
CA TRP A 227 -3.59 3.59 -15.84
C TRP A 227 -3.52 3.65 -14.30
N LEU A 228 -2.38 3.22 -13.78
CA LEU A 228 -1.94 3.42 -12.42
C LEU A 228 -0.59 4.11 -12.43
N ALA A 229 -0.42 5.12 -11.59
CA ALA A 229 0.84 5.80 -11.38
C ALA A 229 1.14 5.91 -9.88
N ALA A 230 2.43 5.87 -9.51
CA ALA A 230 2.83 5.95 -8.11
C ALA A 230 4.14 6.73 -7.97
N SER A 231 4.29 7.43 -6.85
CA SER A 231 5.52 8.14 -6.50
C SER A 231 5.89 7.95 -5.04
N LEU A 232 7.19 7.94 -4.77
CA LEU A 232 7.76 7.91 -3.43
C LEU A 232 8.54 9.20 -3.21
N VAL A 233 8.09 10.01 -2.25
CA VAL A 233 8.67 11.32 -1.96
C VAL A 233 9.19 11.32 -0.52
N PRO A 234 10.49 11.49 -0.30
CA PRO A 234 11.03 11.79 1.02
C PRO A 234 10.68 13.24 1.39
N GLU A 235 10.17 13.45 2.60
CA GLU A 235 9.92 14.75 3.20
C GLU A 235 10.79 14.90 4.46
N ASP A 236 10.96 16.10 4.99
CA ASP A 236 11.85 16.36 6.16
C ASP A 236 11.50 15.52 7.40
N ASN A 237 10.23 15.19 7.55
CA ASN A 237 9.66 14.50 8.70
C ASN A 237 9.03 13.15 8.35
N GLY A 238 9.25 12.62 7.15
CA GLY A 238 8.63 11.34 6.79
C GLY A 238 8.78 10.92 5.36
N LEU A 239 8.07 9.87 5.02
CA LEU A 239 8.04 9.27 3.69
C LEU A 239 6.61 9.24 3.17
N LYS A 240 6.39 9.84 2.01
CA LYS A 240 5.10 9.90 1.34
C LYS A 240 5.04 8.97 0.14
N LEU A 241 4.02 8.15 0.07
CA LEU A 241 3.66 7.33 -1.08
C LEU A 241 2.33 7.83 -1.63
N ASP A 242 2.34 8.31 -2.86
CA ASP A 242 1.12 8.60 -3.61
C ASP A 242 0.88 7.50 -4.65
N VAL A 243 -0.38 7.12 -4.82
CA VAL A 243 -0.82 6.15 -5.84
C VAL A 243 -2.07 6.72 -6.51
N ASP A 244 -1.96 7.05 -7.78
CA ASP A 244 -3.05 7.57 -8.61
C ASP A 244 -3.56 6.46 -9.53
N VAL A 245 -4.88 6.27 -9.56
CA VAL A 245 -5.54 5.25 -10.39
C VAL A 245 -6.59 5.93 -11.23
N LYS A 246 -6.47 5.87 -12.56
CA LYS A 246 -7.50 6.34 -13.48
C LYS A 246 -8.38 5.19 -13.93
N SER A 247 -9.68 5.36 -13.67
CA SER A 247 -10.70 4.40 -14.07
C SER A 247 -11.98 5.16 -14.46
N PRO A 248 -12.56 4.95 -15.65
CA PRO A 248 -13.83 5.56 -16.03
C PRO A 248 -14.97 5.24 -15.05
N ASP A 249 -14.87 4.11 -14.36
CA ASP A 249 -15.88 3.60 -13.43
C ASP A 249 -15.48 3.86 -11.96
N ALA A 250 -14.54 4.77 -11.68
CA ALA A 250 -14.01 5.02 -10.33
C ALA A 250 -15.12 5.28 -9.29
N SER A 251 -16.13 6.08 -9.65
CA SER A 251 -17.26 6.41 -8.77
C SER A 251 -18.06 5.20 -8.32
N ASP A 252 -18.16 4.15 -9.15
CA ASP A 252 -18.92 2.94 -8.85
C ASP A 252 -18.24 2.06 -7.79
N PHE A 253 -16.93 2.28 -7.59
CA PHE A 253 -16.10 1.47 -6.68
C PHE A 253 -15.67 2.20 -5.42
N THR A 254 -15.54 3.53 -5.46
CA THR A 254 -14.96 4.31 -4.35
C THR A 254 -15.96 5.17 -3.59
N GLY A 255 -17.14 5.44 -4.17
CA GLY A 255 -18.09 6.40 -3.59
C GLY A 255 -17.59 7.85 -3.67
N ASP A 256 -18.17 8.74 -2.89
CA ASP A 256 -17.80 10.15 -2.81
C ASP A 256 -16.96 10.43 -1.54
N PRO A 257 -15.99 11.36 -1.57
CA PRO A 257 -15.29 11.78 -0.38
C PRO A 257 -16.24 12.38 0.67
N TYR A 258 -16.08 11.97 1.91
CA TYR A 258 -16.93 12.37 3.05
C TYR A 258 -16.08 12.79 4.26
N SER A 259 -16.69 13.52 5.19
CA SER A 259 -16.11 13.79 6.51
C SER A 259 -16.68 12.78 7.51
N SER A 260 -15.82 12.07 8.22
CA SER A 260 -16.23 11.07 9.21
C SER A 260 -17.08 11.73 10.32
N LYS A 261 -18.28 11.20 10.57
CA LYS A 261 -19.14 11.57 11.70
C LYS A 261 -18.89 10.66 12.90
N LEU A 262 -18.50 9.41 12.64
CA LEU A 262 -18.34 8.41 13.68
C LEU A 262 -17.12 8.66 14.56
N ILE A 263 -16.10 9.37 14.05
CA ILE A 263 -14.92 9.75 14.83
C ILE A 263 -15.26 10.60 16.06
N SER A 264 -16.36 11.35 16.01
CA SER A 264 -16.78 12.21 17.13
C SER A 264 -17.07 11.48 18.44
N GLY A 265 -17.31 10.16 18.37
CA GLY A 265 -17.48 9.31 19.54
C GLY A 265 -16.23 8.54 19.94
N VAL A 266 -15.22 8.44 19.06
CA VAL A 266 -14.00 7.66 19.30
C VAL A 266 -13.19 8.26 20.43
N PRO A 267 -12.83 7.52 21.50
CA PRO A 267 -12.03 8.03 22.59
C PRO A 267 -10.64 8.47 22.17
N ALA A 268 -10.07 9.49 22.80
CA ALA A 268 -8.78 10.09 22.48
C ALA A 268 -7.60 9.12 22.61
N ASP A 269 -7.72 8.10 23.47
CA ASP A 269 -6.70 7.05 23.65
C ASP A 269 -6.74 5.93 22.59
N ALA A 270 -7.47 6.13 21.48
CA ALA A 270 -7.44 5.23 20.34
C ALA A 270 -6.06 5.23 19.67
N ILE A 271 -5.44 4.06 19.63
CA ILE A 271 -4.11 3.82 19.04
C ILE A 271 -4.21 3.77 17.51
N ALA A 272 -5.29 3.18 16.99
CA ALA A 272 -5.58 3.07 15.58
C ALA A 272 -7.03 3.45 15.31
N PHE A 273 -7.25 4.09 14.17
CA PHE A 273 -8.56 4.45 13.66
C PHE A 273 -8.61 4.19 12.15
N LEU A 274 -9.70 3.59 11.71
CA LEU A 274 -10.02 3.39 10.30
C LEU A 274 -11.47 3.84 10.08
N SER A 275 -11.73 4.62 9.03
CA SER A 275 -13.08 4.93 8.60
C SER A 275 -13.20 4.83 7.09
N PHE A 276 -14.31 4.28 6.62
CA PHE A 276 -14.67 4.22 5.19
C PHE A 276 -16.19 4.23 5.04
N HIS A 277 -16.66 4.56 3.84
CA HIS A 277 -18.07 4.51 3.46
C HIS A 277 -18.34 3.26 2.62
N GLY A 278 -19.29 2.44 3.06
CA GLY A 278 -19.51 1.11 2.48
C GLY A 278 -20.53 1.04 1.35
N ASN A 279 -20.97 2.17 0.80
CA ASN A 279 -22.02 2.27 -0.24
C ASN A 279 -21.74 1.47 -1.52
N THR A 280 -20.51 1.06 -1.76
CA THR A 280 -20.13 0.24 -2.93
C THR A 280 -20.25 -1.27 -2.69
N ALA A 281 -20.42 -1.70 -1.44
CA ALA A 281 -20.41 -3.12 -1.06
C ALA A 281 -21.54 -3.92 -1.73
N GLN A 282 -22.74 -3.36 -1.84
CA GLN A 282 -23.88 -4.00 -2.53
C GLN A 282 -23.62 -4.18 -4.03
N ASN A 283 -23.02 -3.20 -4.69
CA ASN A 283 -22.67 -3.28 -6.09
C ASN A 283 -21.66 -4.43 -6.32
N GLN A 284 -20.67 -4.56 -5.44
CA GLN A 284 -19.68 -5.64 -5.50
C GLN A 284 -20.31 -7.02 -5.26
N LEU A 285 -21.21 -7.17 -4.29
CA LEU A 285 -21.92 -8.42 -4.05
C LEU A 285 -22.78 -8.82 -5.26
N SER A 286 -23.50 -7.87 -5.83
CA SER A 286 -24.35 -8.10 -7.03
C SER A 286 -23.51 -8.58 -8.21
N ARG A 287 -22.31 -8.01 -8.41
CA ARG A 287 -21.35 -8.44 -9.43
C ARG A 287 -20.83 -9.86 -9.18
N LEU A 288 -20.45 -10.18 -7.92
CA LEU A 288 -20.00 -11.53 -7.56
C LEU A 288 -21.10 -12.57 -7.81
N ARG A 289 -22.38 -12.24 -7.58
CA ARG A 289 -23.52 -13.14 -7.86
C ARG A 289 -23.72 -13.43 -9.34
N GLN A 290 -23.30 -12.54 -10.24
CA GLN A 290 -23.37 -12.75 -11.68
C GLN A 290 -22.39 -13.82 -12.16
N ASN A 291 -21.33 -14.09 -11.40
CA ASN A 291 -20.38 -15.15 -11.73
C ASN A 291 -20.86 -16.51 -11.17
N PRO A 292 -21.10 -17.53 -12.00
CA PRO A 292 -21.68 -18.82 -11.59
C PRO A 292 -20.84 -19.54 -10.52
N MET A 293 -19.51 -19.38 -10.52
CA MET A 293 -18.63 -20.02 -9.55
C MET A 293 -18.82 -19.38 -8.14
N PHE A 294 -18.88 -18.06 -8.07
CA PHE A 294 -19.07 -17.35 -6.81
C PHE A 294 -20.51 -17.44 -6.32
N SER A 295 -21.52 -17.46 -7.22
CA SER A 295 -22.91 -17.55 -6.84
C SER A 295 -23.24 -18.81 -6.03
N MET A 296 -22.65 -19.96 -6.37
CA MET A 296 -22.82 -21.20 -5.59
C MET A 296 -22.16 -21.12 -4.22
N ALA A 297 -20.95 -20.53 -4.14
CA ALA A 297 -20.26 -20.35 -2.86
C ALA A 297 -21.02 -19.39 -1.94
N LEU A 298 -21.51 -18.26 -2.48
CA LEU A 298 -22.33 -17.29 -1.74
C LEU A 298 -23.63 -17.92 -1.23
N ALA A 299 -24.34 -18.70 -2.07
CA ALA A 299 -25.55 -19.42 -1.66
C ALA A 299 -25.27 -20.47 -0.58
N GLN A 300 -24.09 -21.08 -0.56
CA GLN A 300 -23.69 -21.97 0.52
C GLN A 300 -23.46 -21.21 1.83
N ILE A 301 -22.75 -20.07 1.76
CA ILE A 301 -22.53 -19.19 2.93
C ILE A 301 -23.88 -18.72 3.50
N GLU A 302 -24.82 -18.26 2.68
CA GLU A 302 -26.15 -17.84 3.09
C GLU A 302 -26.93 -18.98 3.81
N ARG A 303 -26.84 -20.20 3.28
CA ARG A 303 -27.45 -21.37 3.94
C ARG A 303 -26.80 -21.68 5.30
N GLU A 304 -25.48 -21.58 5.40
CA GLU A 304 -24.76 -21.79 6.66
C GLU A 304 -25.04 -20.68 7.67
N LEU A 305 -25.13 -19.43 7.24
CA LEU A 305 -25.50 -18.30 8.07
C LEU A 305 -27.00 -18.30 8.44
N GLY A 306 -27.86 -18.91 7.61
CA GLY A 306 -29.30 -18.89 7.77
C GLY A 306 -29.94 -17.53 7.49
N MET A 307 -29.24 -16.67 6.73
CA MET A 307 -29.68 -15.34 6.32
C MET A 307 -29.03 -14.92 5.01
N SER A 308 -29.65 -13.94 4.33
CA SER A 308 -29.12 -13.34 3.12
C SER A 308 -27.86 -12.51 3.42
N LEU A 309 -26.86 -12.63 2.58
CA LEU A 309 -25.69 -11.75 2.64
C LEU A 309 -26.07 -10.28 2.39
N ASP A 310 -27.14 -9.98 1.64
CA ASP A 310 -27.62 -8.60 1.48
C ASP A 310 -27.95 -7.96 2.82
N SER A 311 -28.57 -8.72 3.75
CA SER A 311 -28.87 -8.22 5.10
C SER A 311 -27.59 -7.93 5.92
N VAL A 312 -26.53 -8.69 5.67
CA VAL A 312 -25.23 -8.48 6.33
C VAL A 312 -24.52 -7.28 5.70
N TYR A 313 -24.55 -7.18 4.37
CA TYR A 313 -23.95 -6.05 3.66
C TYR A 313 -24.65 -4.73 3.95
N ALA A 314 -25.96 -4.75 4.17
CA ALA A 314 -26.73 -3.57 4.57
C ALA A 314 -26.21 -2.92 5.88
N LEU A 315 -25.55 -3.69 6.75
CA LEU A 315 -24.88 -3.14 7.94
C LEU A 315 -23.71 -2.21 7.59
N PHE A 316 -23.17 -2.32 6.40
CA PHE A 316 -21.99 -1.58 5.93
C PHE A 316 -22.31 -0.57 4.81
N GLU A 317 -23.59 -0.27 4.53
CA GLU A 317 -23.97 0.67 3.47
C GLU A 317 -23.58 2.12 3.74
N HIS A 318 -23.47 2.49 5.00
CA HIS A 318 -23.16 3.82 5.48
C HIS A 318 -21.70 3.91 5.96
N GLU A 319 -21.41 4.92 6.76
CA GLU A 319 -20.09 5.06 7.37
C GLU A 319 -19.82 3.91 8.33
N VAL A 320 -18.62 3.35 8.21
CA VAL A 320 -18.07 2.33 9.10
C VAL A 320 -16.81 2.88 9.72
N ALA A 321 -16.68 2.78 11.05
CA ALA A 321 -15.45 3.13 11.75
C ALA A 321 -14.99 1.95 12.61
N PHE A 322 -13.68 1.74 12.63
CA PHE A 322 -13.01 0.75 13.47
C PHE A 322 -11.91 1.45 14.25
N TYR A 323 -11.79 1.13 15.54
CA TYR A 323 -10.68 1.64 16.34
C TYR A 323 -10.19 0.61 17.35
N VAL A 324 -8.95 0.80 17.76
CA VAL A 324 -8.23 -0.06 18.71
C VAL A 324 -7.75 0.77 19.87
N ARG A 325 -7.93 0.28 21.09
CA ARG A 325 -7.43 0.88 22.33
C ARG A 325 -6.62 -0.12 23.12
N ARG A 326 -5.87 0.41 24.09
CA ARG A 326 -5.19 -0.43 25.08
C ARG A 326 -6.22 -0.95 26.08
N GLY A 327 -6.31 -2.27 26.24
CA GLY A 327 -7.09 -2.92 27.29
C GLY A 327 -6.24 -3.35 28.48
N ALA A 328 -6.88 -3.76 29.56
CA ALA A 328 -6.21 -4.24 30.78
C ALA A 328 -5.44 -5.56 30.58
N GLY A 329 -5.82 -6.37 29.61
CA GLY A 329 -5.21 -7.66 29.29
C GLY A 329 -5.00 -7.88 27.81
N LEU A 330 -6.01 -7.65 26.96
CA LEU A 330 -5.96 -7.75 25.50
C LEU A 330 -6.30 -6.39 24.88
N PRO A 331 -5.89 -6.10 23.62
CA PRO A 331 -6.37 -4.92 22.92
C PRO A 331 -7.89 -4.90 22.87
N GLU A 332 -8.44 -3.73 23.01
CA GLU A 332 -9.88 -3.50 22.87
C GLU A 332 -10.18 -3.06 21.46
N PHE A 333 -11.04 -3.81 20.78
CA PHE A 333 -11.47 -3.55 19.42
C PHE A 333 -12.89 -3.03 19.43
N SER A 334 -13.16 -2.02 18.63
CA SER A 334 -14.50 -1.46 18.48
C SER A 334 -14.80 -1.20 17.01
N LEU A 335 -15.98 -1.61 16.57
CA LEU A 335 -16.56 -1.37 15.26
C LEU A 335 -17.84 -0.56 15.44
N VAL A 336 -17.89 0.59 14.79
CA VAL A 336 -19.07 1.48 14.80
C VAL A 336 -19.65 1.50 13.40
N LEU A 337 -20.95 1.31 13.31
CA LEU A 337 -21.71 1.34 12.08
C LEU A 337 -22.68 2.52 12.13
N GLU A 338 -22.71 3.40 11.16
CA GLU A 338 -23.81 4.32 10.95
C GLU A 338 -25.00 3.49 10.48
N ALA A 339 -26.07 3.47 11.26
CA ALA A 339 -27.24 2.62 11.05
C ALA A 339 -28.52 3.46 11.27
N PRO A 340 -29.02 4.17 10.23
CA PRO A 340 -30.24 4.96 10.34
C PRO A 340 -31.45 4.14 10.82
N ASP A 341 -31.58 2.90 10.34
CA ASP A 341 -32.49 1.90 10.86
C ASP A 341 -31.76 0.99 11.88
N THR A 342 -31.55 1.54 13.08
CA THR A 342 -30.85 0.86 14.17
C THR A 342 -31.58 -0.44 14.62
N GLU A 343 -32.89 -0.49 14.54
CA GLU A 343 -33.67 -1.67 14.92
C GLU A 343 -33.40 -2.84 13.94
N GLN A 344 -33.43 -2.58 12.66
CA GLN A 344 -33.11 -3.58 11.63
C GLN A 344 -31.67 -4.05 11.72
N ALA A 345 -30.72 -3.13 11.96
CA ALA A 345 -29.30 -3.46 12.13
C ALA A 345 -29.09 -4.37 13.35
N LEU A 346 -29.68 -4.05 14.50
CA LEU A 346 -29.64 -4.88 15.71
C LEU A 346 -30.24 -6.26 15.46
N ALA A 347 -31.44 -6.33 14.84
CA ALA A 347 -32.05 -7.60 14.49
C ALA A 347 -31.19 -8.49 13.61
N THR A 348 -30.39 -7.89 12.71
CA THR A 348 -29.46 -8.62 11.87
C THR A 348 -28.26 -9.11 12.70
N LEU A 349 -27.68 -8.26 13.56
CA LEU A 349 -26.57 -8.63 14.44
C LEU A 349 -26.97 -9.69 15.48
N ASP A 350 -28.18 -9.62 16.03
CA ASP A 350 -28.66 -10.60 16.97
C ASP A 350 -28.79 -11.99 16.33
N ARG A 351 -29.29 -12.05 15.08
CA ARG A 351 -29.32 -13.31 14.31
C ARG A 351 -27.91 -13.85 14.02
N LEU A 352 -26.98 -12.97 13.64
CA LEU A 352 -25.57 -13.33 13.45
C LEU A 352 -24.96 -13.83 14.77
N GLY A 353 -25.21 -13.13 15.88
CA GLY A 353 -24.73 -13.49 17.21
C GLY A 353 -25.21 -14.88 17.64
N VAL A 354 -26.49 -15.20 17.45
CA VAL A 354 -27.05 -16.55 17.70
C VAL A 354 -26.34 -17.61 16.86
N ARG A 355 -26.06 -17.30 15.58
CA ARG A 355 -25.40 -18.26 14.69
C ARG A 355 -23.96 -18.48 15.07
N ILE A 356 -23.21 -17.39 15.34
CA ILE A 356 -21.82 -17.45 15.78
C ILE A 356 -21.72 -18.19 17.13
N ALA A 357 -22.61 -17.90 18.09
CA ALA A 357 -22.65 -18.59 19.36
C ALA A 357 -22.76 -20.11 19.18
N LYS A 358 -23.63 -20.54 18.27
CA LYS A 358 -23.82 -21.97 17.97
C LYS A 358 -22.58 -22.60 17.34
N LEU A 359 -21.94 -21.90 16.40
CA LEU A 359 -20.76 -22.41 15.68
C LEU A 359 -19.52 -22.44 16.57
N ALA A 360 -19.34 -21.41 17.39
CA ALA A 360 -18.17 -21.25 18.26
C ALA A 360 -18.36 -21.82 19.68
N HIS A 361 -19.51 -22.40 19.97
CA HIS A 361 -19.89 -22.83 21.33
C HIS A 361 -19.78 -21.71 22.38
N ALA A 362 -20.03 -20.46 21.94
CA ALA A 362 -19.98 -19.27 22.78
C ALA A 362 -21.31 -19.02 23.51
N GLN A 363 -21.26 -18.26 24.61
CA GLN A 363 -22.45 -17.97 25.42
C GLN A 363 -23.04 -16.60 25.07
N LEU A 364 -24.29 -16.58 24.68
CA LEU A 364 -25.06 -15.34 24.52
C LEU A 364 -25.61 -14.88 25.88
N GLY A 365 -25.59 -13.57 26.09
CA GLY A 365 -26.13 -12.92 27.26
C GLY A 365 -26.66 -11.53 26.93
N THR A 366 -27.18 -10.89 27.98
CA THR A 366 -27.64 -9.49 27.93
C THR A 366 -27.23 -8.81 29.23
N GLU A 367 -26.72 -7.60 29.13
CA GLU A 367 -26.40 -6.77 30.29
C GLU A 367 -26.97 -5.35 30.10
N GLN A 368 -26.99 -4.56 31.17
CA GLN A 368 -27.41 -3.16 31.12
C GLN A 368 -26.19 -2.28 31.27
N GLN A 369 -25.96 -1.38 30.30
CA GLN A 369 -24.84 -0.44 30.34
C GLN A 369 -25.34 0.94 29.89
N GLY A 370 -25.11 1.97 30.71
CA GLY A 370 -25.49 3.35 30.38
C GLY A 370 -26.98 3.54 30.03
N GLY A 371 -27.86 2.70 30.58
CA GLY A 371 -29.30 2.71 30.31
C GLY A 371 -29.71 2.01 29.00
N LEU A 372 -28.76 1.36 28.32
CA LEU A 372 -29.02 0.55 27.14
C LEU A 372 -29.01 -0.95 27.45
N GLU A 373 -29.82 -1.69 26.72
CA GLU A 373 -29.71 -3.14 26.66
C GLU A 373 -28.55 -3.50 25.74
N VAL A 374 -27.52 -4.18 26.28
CA VAL A 374 -26.30 -4.58 25.58
C VAL A 374 -26.35 -6.10 25.43
N LYS A 375 -26.30 -6.57 24.20
CA LYS A 375 -26.09 -7.98 23.90
C LYS A 375 -24.64 -8.37 24.07
N THR A 376 -24.38 -9.57 24.56
CA THR A 376 -23.04 -10.07 24.80
C THR A 376 -22.84 -11.44 24.18
N LEU A 377 -21.63 -11.70 23.68
CA LEU A 377 -21.22 -12.99 23.17
C LEU A 377 -19.84 -13.34 23.77
N ASN A 378 -19.83 -14.32 24.66
CA ASN A 378 -18.64 -14.69 25.44
C ASN A 378 -17.90 -15.86 24.79
N PHE A 379 -16.63 -15.62 24.41
CA PHE A 379 -15.68 -16.60 23.86
C PHE A 379 -14.63 -17.07 24.88
N GLY A 380 -14.87 -16.86 26.16
CA GLY A 380 -13.92 -17.14 27.24
C GLY A 380 -13.11 -15.89 27.62
N PRO A 381 -11.90 -15.69 27.11
CA PRO A 381 -11.09 -14.51 27.48
C PRO A 381 -11.59 -13.21 26.85
N VAL A 382 -12.41 -13.28 25.83
CA VAL A 382 -12.97 -12.13 25.11
C VAL A 382 -14.49 -12.19 25.10
N THR A 383 -15.12 -11.07 25.41
CA THR A 383 -16.57 -10.89 25.29
C THR A 383 -16.85 -9.78 24.30
N ALA A 384 -17.48 -10.11 23.18
CA ALA A 384 -18.04 -9.10 22.27
C ALA A 384 -19.35 -8.57 22.85
N ARG A 385 -19.55 -7.25 22.76
CA ARG A 385 -20.72 -6.51 23.24
C ARG A 385 -21.26 -5.68 22.09
N TRP A 386 -22.58 -5.57 21.93
CA TRP A 386 -23.15 -4.65 20.96
C TRP A 386 -24.44 -4.03 21.45
N ALA A 387 -24.63 -2.77 21.08
CA ALA A 387 -25.85 -2.01 21.33
C ALA A 387 -26.08 -0.98 20.21
N GLY A 388 -27.33 -0.59 20.05
CA GLY A 388 -27.74 0.47 19.12
C GLY A 388 -28.20 1.71 19.88
N PHE A 389 -27.84 2.89 19.38
CA PHE A 389 -28.18 4.21 19.91
C PHE A 389 -27.95 5.30 18.88
N ASP A 390 -28.78 6.30 18.85
CA ASP A 390 -28.61 7.53 18.06
C ASP A 390 -28.23 7.29 16.56
N GLY A 391 -28.92 6.34 15.91
CA GLY A 391 -28.65 6.01 14.50
C GLY A 391 -27.32 5.29 14.27
N ARG A 392 -26.77 4.63 15.30
CA ARG A 392 -25.50 3.90 15.27
C ARG A 392 -25.63 2.55 15.95
N VAL A 393 -24.78 1.63 15.54
CA VAL A 393 -24.54 0.37 16.27
C VAL A 393 -23.06 0.29 16.59
N LEU A 394 -22.74 0.07 17.86
CA LEU A 394 -21.39 -0.19 18.33
C LEU A 394 -21.23 -1.65 18.72
N ILE A 395 -20.18 -2.28 18.20
CA ILE A 395 -19.73 -3.63 18.55
C ILE A 395 -18.35 -3.48 19.17
N THR A 396 -18.13 -3.96 20.40
CA THR A 396 -16.86 -3.76 21.09
C THR A 396 -16.46 -4.95 21.94
N THR A 397 -15.14 -5.14 22.12
CA THR A 397 -14.61 -6.07 23.12
C THR A 397 -14.31 -5.37 24.46
N SER A 398 -14.36 -4.04 24.49
CA SER A 398 -14.16 -3.26 25.72
C SER A 398 -15.34 -3.42 26.68
N PRO A 399 -15.10 -3.66 27.99
CA PRO A 399 -16.16 -3.67 29.00
C PRO A 399 -16.91 -2.35 29.12
N THR A 400 -16.24 -1.22 28.87
CA THR A 400 -16.79 0.14 28.98
C THR A 400 -16.98 0.83 27.63
N GLY A 401 -16.66 0.14 26.52
CA GLY A 401 -16.56 0.75 25.19
C GLY A 401 -17.82 1.47 24.72
N ILE A 402 -19.02 1.00 25.10
CA ILE A 402 -20.27 1.67 24.75
C ILE A 402 -20.42 2.99 25.49
N ASP A 403 -20.13 3.00 26.81
CA ASP A 403 -20.19 4.23 27.60
C ASP A 403 -19.10 5.21 27.22
N ASP A 404 -17.86 4.74 26.97
CA ASP A 404 -16.73 5.55 26.54
C ASP A 404 -17.00 6.24 25.19
N TYR A 405 -17.62 5.54 24.25
CA TYR A 405 -17.99 6.10 22.96
C TYR A 405 -19.08 7.17 23.09
N ARG A 406 -20.07 6.96 23.96
CA ARG A 406 -21.22 7.85 24.19
C ARG A 406 -20.93 9.01 25.15
N SER A 407 -19.98 8.80 26.07
CA SER A 407 -19.67 9.80 27.10
C SER A 407 -19.01 11.07 26.54
N GLY A 408 -19.04 12.13 27.33
CA GLY A 408 -18.42 13.42 27.01
C GLY A 408 -16.93 13.50 27.34
N GLY A 409 -16.19 12.37 27.41
CA GLY A 409 -14.73 12.36 27.60
C GLY A 409 -13.98 12.87 26.37
N ASP A 410 -12.64 12.99 26.49
CA ASP A 410 -11.77 13.43 25.40
C ASP A 410 -11.90 12.52 24.18
N LYS A 411 -11.99 13.11 22.99
CA LYS A 411 -12.22 12.41 21.73
C LYS A 411 -11.03 12.49 20.80
N LEU A 412 -10.84 11.46 19.98
CA LEU A 412 -9.76 11.38 19.00
C LEU A 412 -9.74 12.57 18.05
N VAL A 413 -10.91 13.02 17.62
CA VAL A 413 -11.04 14.19 16.72
C VAL A 413 -10.47 15.47 17.35
N ASP A 414 -10.37 15.55 18.67
CA ASP A 414 -9.81 16.69 19.41
C ASP A 414 -8.38 16.46 19.88
N ASP A 415 -7.87 15.23 19.79
CA ASP A 415 -6.51 14.88 20.17
C ASP A 415 -5.46 15.59 19.32
N SER A 416 -4.44 16.14 19.95
CA SER A 416 -3.40 16.90 19.26
C SER A 416 -2.50 16.02 18.40
N THR A 417 -2.17 14.81 18.85
CA THR A 417 -1.31 13.86 18.11
C THR A 417 -2.00 13.43 16.83
N TYR A 418 -3.32 13.15 16.89
CA TYR A 418 -4.12 12.83 15.73
C TYR A 418 -4.17 14.01 14.74
N LYS A 419 -4.48 15.22 15.22
CA LYS A 419 -4.54 16.43 14.39
C LYS A 419 -3.21 16.74 13.71
N ASP A 420 -2.12 16.65 14.46
CA ASP A 420 -0.76 16.87 13.95
C ASP A 420 -0.39 15.85 12.88
N ALA A 421 -0.72 14.56 13.10
CA ALA A 421 -0.48 13.50 12.12
C ALA A 421 -1.23 13.74 10.81
N LEU A 422 -2.53 14.12 10.87
CA LEU A 422 -3.30 14.43 9.67
C LEU A 422 -2.77 15.67 8.93
N SER A 423 -2.47 16.72 9.69
CA SER A 423 -1.90 17.96 9.14
C SER A 423 -0.56 17.71 8.45
N THR A 424 0.32 16.91 9.08
CA THR A 424 1.63 16.53 8.55
C THR A 424 1.50 15.69 7.27
N ALA A 425 0.55 14.76 7.24
CA ALA A 425 0.27 13.95 6.05
C ALA A 425 -0.45 14.73 4.93
N GLY A 426 -0.91 15.96 5.20
CA GLY A 426 -1.70 16.74 4.25
C GLY A 426 -3.09 16.18 3.97
N ALA A 427 -3.68 15.45 4.94
CA ALA A 427 -5.00 14.85 4.77
C ALA A 427 -6.10 15.92 4.66
N PRO A 428 -6.97 15.87 3.63
CA PRO A 428 -8.07 16.82 3.49
C PRO A 428 -9.23 16.50 4.46
N ASP A 429 -10.13 17.46 4.67
CA ASP A 429 -11.30 17.29 5.53
C ASP A 429 -12.28 16.22 5.06
N LYS A 430 -12.28 15.94 3.75
CA LYS A 430 -13.11 14.89 3.14
C LYS A 430 -12.21 13.88 2.45
N THR A 431 -12.43 12.60 2.75
CA THR A 431 -11.67 11.49 2.18
C THR A 431 -12.61 10.37 1.74
N LEU A 432 -12.14 9.49 0.86
CA LEU A 432 -12.85 8.25 0.52
C LEU A 432 -12.77 7.22 1.64
N GLY A 433 -11.77 7.37 2.51
CA GLY A 433 -11.49 6.60 3.69
C GLY A 433 -10.23 7.11 4.34
N LEU A 434 -10.08 6.88 5.63
CA LEU A 434 -8.97 7.33 6.46
C LEU A 434 -8.46 6.20 7.34
N ILE A 435 -7.16 6.04 7.37
CA ILE A 435 -6.43 5.18 8.32
C ILE A 435 -5.50 6.06 9.13
N TYR A 436 -5.55 5.93 10.43
CA TYR A 436 -4.61 6.55 11.36
C TYR A 436 -4.05 5.49 12.31
N LEU A 437 -2.76 5.56 12.57
CA LEU A 437 -2.07 4.73 13.55
C LEU A 437 -1.06 5.59 14.32
N ASN A 438 -1.21 5.67 15.63
CA ASN A 438 -0.17 6.15 16.54
C ASN A 438 0.84 5.01 16.69
N VAL A 439 1.97 5.10 15.97
CA VAL A 439 2.97 4.03 15.94
C VAL A 439 3.67 3.90 17.30
N GLY A 440 3.91 5.01 18.00
CA GLY A 440 4.51 4.98 19.32
C GLY A 440 3.69 4.15 20.31
N ASP A 441 2.38 4.43 20.40
CA ASP A 441 1.47 3.69 21.28
C ASP A 441 1.26 2.24 20.82
N ALA A 442 1.25 1.98 19.51
CA ALA A 442 1.17 0.63 18.98
C ALA A 442 2.39 -0.22 19.37
N VAL A 443 3.60 0.36 19.33
CA VAL A 443 4.84 -0.31 19.77
C VAL A 443 4.79 -0.62 21.28
N GLU A 444 4.33 0.30 22.10
CA GLU A 444 4.17 0.08 23.55
C GLU A 444 3.11 -1.00 23.83
N LEU A 445 2.03 -1.03 23.06
CA LEU A 445 1.02 -2.09 23.11
C LEU A 445 1.67 -3.44 22.81
N ILE A 446 2.41 -3.58 21.70
CA ILE A 446 3.11 -4.81 21.31
C ILE A 446 4.08 -5.27 22.39
N LYS A 447 4.88 -4.36 22.97
CA LYS A 447 5.80 -4.68 24.07
C LYS A 447 5.08 -5.23 25.30
N SER A 448 3.92 -4.65 25.63
CA SER A 448 3.14 -5.11 26.79
C SER A 448 2.62 -6.55 26.59
N TYR A 449 2.20 -6.89 25.36
CA TYR A 449 1.73 -8.25 25.03
C TYR A 449 2.86 -9.26 24.95
N ALA A 450 3.99 -8.91 24.34
CA ALA A 450 5.18 -9.75 24.35
C ALA A 450 5.59 -10.10 25.80
N GLY A 451 5.50 -9.12 26.70
CA GLY A 451 5.75 -9.33 28.13
C GLY A 451 4.78 -10.33 28.79
N LEU A 452 3.50 -10.32 28.42
CA LEU A 452 2.50 -11.26 28.94
C LEU A 452 2.72 -12.71 28.46
N SER A 453 3.22 -12.89 27.22
CA SER A 453 3.59 -14.22 26.69
C SER A 453 4.95 -14.72 27.17
N GLY A 454 5.68 -13.91 27.97
CA GLY A 454 7.04 -14.21 28.40
C GLY A 454 8.11 -13.96 27.34
N GLU A 455 7.70 -13.43 26.17
CA GLU A 455 8.60 -13.01 25.11
C GLU A 455 8.97 -11.54 25.28
N LYS A 456 10.13 -11.15 24.78
CA LYS A 456 10.56 -9.74 24.72
C LYS A 456 10.79 -9.36 23.27
N LEU A 457 10.30 -8.18 22.89
CA LEU A 457 10.67 -7.61 21.60
C LEU A 457 12.21 -7.48 21.56
N PRO A 458 12.89 -8.00 20.53
CA PRO A 458 14.33 -7.88 20.39
C PRO A 458 14.76 -6.41 20.52
N PRO A 459 15.81 -6.10 21.28
CA PRO A 459 16.21 -4.70 21.54
C PRO A 459 16.48 -3.91 20.26
N ASP A 460 17.08 -4.53 19.26
CA ASP A 460 17.35 -3.95 17.96
C ASP A 460 16.07 -3.60 17.20
N VAL A 461 15.03 -4.43 17.26
CA VAL A 461 13.71 -4.13 16.70
C VAL A 461 13.08 -2.96 17.46
N ALA A 462 13.11 -3.00 18.79
CA ALA A 462 12.53 -1.93 19.63
C ALA A 462 13.17 -0.58 19.34
N GLU A 463 14.50 -0.52 19.21
CA GLU A 463 15.23 0.72 18.92
C GLU A 463 14.90 1.26 17.51
N ASN A 464 14.73 0.38 16.50
CA ASN A 464 14.40 0.81 15.16
C ASN A 464 12.93 1.22 14.99
N LEU A 465 12.05 0.90 15.92
CA LEU A 465 10.67 1.38 15.92
C LEU A 465 10.51 2.74 16.60
N LYS A 466 11.46 3.19 17.40
CA LYS A 466 11.39 4.47 18.13
C LYS A 466 11.22 5.71 17.24
N PRO A 467 11.89 5.81 16.06
CA PRO A 467 11.73 6.97 15.21
C PRO A 467 10.36 7.06 14.53
N LEU A 468 9.62 5.96 14.46
CA LEU A 468 8.29 5.94 13.83
C LEU A 468 7.27 6.59 14.77
N HIS A 469 6.61 7.66 14.30
CA HIS A 469 5.70 8.44 15.12
C HIS A 469 4.24 8.15 14.79
N SER A 470 3.83 8.40 13.57
CA SER A 470 2.47 8.15 13.10
C SER A 470 2.45 7.59 11.67
N PHE A 471 1.37 6.92 11.34
CA PHE A 471 1.04 6.53 9.98
C PHE A 471 -0.36 7.02 9.66
N VAL A 472 -0.49 7.72 8.53
CA VAL A 472 -1.76 8.20 8.00
C VAL A 472 -1.89 7.72 6.57
N ALA A 473 -3.04 7.14 6.21
CA ALA A 473 -3.36 6.89 4.81
C ALA A 473 -4.79 7.33 4.52
N TYR A 474 -5.01 7.94 3.37
CA TYR A 474 -6.31 8.42 2.96
C TYR A 474 -6.50 8.32 1.45
N GLY A 475 -7.75 8.29 1.03
CA GLY A 475 -8.13 8.34 -0.38
C GLY A 475 -8.83 9.64 -0.72
N ASP A 476 -8.64 10.11 -1.94
CA ASP A 476 -9.39 11.23 -2.53
C ASP A 476 -9.78 10.89 -3.96
N ARG A 477 -10.71 11.67 -4.56
CA ARG A 477 -11.16 11.45 -5.93
C ARG A 477 -11.38 12.77 -6.66
N HIS A 478 -10.78 12.86 -7.83
CA HIS A 478 -10.93 13.96 -8.76
C HIS A 478 -11.41 13.44 -10.13
N GLY A 479 -12.73 13.46 -10.33
CA GLY A 479 -13.33 12.92 -11.55
C GLY A 479 -13.16 11.39 -11.65
N ASP A 480 -12.46 10.95 -12.68
CA ASP A 480 -12.13 9.54 -12.97
C ASP A 480 -10.79 9.07 -12.36
N ILE A 481 -10.10 9.96 -11.63
CA ILE A 481 -8.85 9.65 -10.92
C ILE A 481 -9.13 9.50 -9.43
N THR A 482 -8.78 8.33 -8.89
CA THR A 482 -8.72 8.07 -7.45
C THR A 482 -7.28 8.17 -6.99
N LYS A 483 -7.01 9.00 -6.00
CA LYS A 483 -5.70 9.17 -5.38
C LYS A 483 -5.69 8.55 -3.99
N GLY A 484 -4.73 7.65 -3.74
CA GLY A 484 -4.39 7.15 -2.42
C GLY A 484 -3.08 7.77 -1.96
N THR A 485 -3.06 8.34 -0.76
CA THR A 485 -1.84 8.88 -0.13
C THR A 485 -1.59 8.11 1.16
N ALA A 486 -0.36 7.68 1.38
CA ALA A 486 0.11 7.13 2.64
C ALA A 486 1.35 7.90 3.11
N PHE A 487 1.35 8.31 4.36
CA PHE A 487 2.44 9.06 4.98
C PHE A 487 2.91 8.36 6.25
N LEU A 488 4.21 8.08 6.32
CA LEU A 488 4.87 7.54 7.50
C LEU A 488 5.71 8.63 8.13
N GLU A 489 5.28 9.14 9.27
CA GLU A 489 6.00 10.18 10.02
C GLU A 489 7.15 9.57 10.81
N VAL A 490 8.32 10.23 10.70
CA VAL A 490 9.59 9.82 11.34
C VAL A 490 10.15 11.02 12.12
N LYS A 491 10.25 10.90 13.44
CA LYS A 491 10.77 11.94 14.36
C LYS A 491 12.12 11.57 14.97
#